data_92ec5061dd4f5005e32343226f627bd2
#
_entry.id   92ec5061dd4f5005e32343226f627bd2
#
_cell.length_a   1.000
_cell.length_b   1.000
_cell.length_c   1.000
_cell.angle_alpha   90.00
_cell.angle_beta   90.00
_cell.angle_gamma   90.00
#
_symmetry.space_group_name_H-M   'P 1'
#
loop_
_entity.id
_entity.type
_entity.pdbx_description
1 polymer ?
#
loop_
_entity_poly.entity_id
_entity_poly.type
_entity_poly.pdbx_seq_one_letter_code
_entity_poly.pdbx_strand_id
1 'polypeptide(L)'
;DETERSLNLFNGKIININENNIAAIDFKSTVFDLRKYLTKSIIDFKIQEKNTYKLVECYINFHLLKKSSYYHILDCNESSLNILQQELYKRIIKPLYYISLAVCVCFLLLLSKENINHKFYRTSIFLLGTSILIFSELATSLSGKNLTYFKLSLMLPLFIILIQYVFLYKKLTHSQ
;
A
#
# COMPACT_ATOMS: atom_id res chain seq x y z
N ASP A 1 -34.76 7.36 -7.89
CA ASP A 1 -35.05 7.93 -9.23
C ASP A 1 -33.73 7.97 -10.01
N GLU A 2 -33.52 6.92 -10.83
CA GLU A 2 -32.48 6.94 -11.86
C GLU A 2 -32.88 7.93 -12.92
N THR A 3 -32.50 9.18 -12.75
CA THR A 3 -32.72 10.24 -13.70
C THR A 3 -32.08 9.89 -15.04
N GLU A 4 -32.93 9.82 -16.08
CA GLU A 4 -32.51 9.64 -17.46
C GLU A 4 -31.45 10.68 -17.83
N ARG A 5 -30.22 10.26 -17.89
CA ARG A 5 -29.10 11.12 -18.31
C ARG A 5 -28.97 11.03 -19.81
N SER A 6 -29.84 11.78 -20.50
CA SER A 6 -29.81 11.97 -21.94
C SER A 6 -29.45 13.39 -22.29
N LEU A 7 -28.62 13.60 -23.28
CA LEU A 7 -28.26 14.90 -23.83
C LEU A 7 -29.05 15.12 -25.10
N ASN A 8 -29.89 16.17 -25.10
CA ASN A 8 -30.61 16.60 -26.30
C ASN A 8 -29.71 17.56 -27.09
N LEU A 9 -29.26 17.12 -28.25
CA LEU A 9 -28.44 17.92 -29.15
C LEU A 9 -29.32 18.48 -30.27
N PHE A 10 -29.14 19.77 -30.56
CA PHE A 10 -29.87 20.45 -31.61
C PHE A 10 -28.94 21.05 -32.67
N ASN A 11 -29.34 20.93 -33.94
CA ASN A 11 -28.61 21.49 -35.10
C ASN A 11 -27.13 21.19 -35.11
N GLY A 12 -26.77 19.92 -35.24
CA GLY A 12 -25.37 19.45 -35.20
C GLY A 12 -25.01 18.60 -36.40
N LYS A 13 -23.72 18.25 -36.46
CA LYS A 13 -23.16 17.38 -37.45
C LYS A 13 -22.38 16.25 -36.77
N ILE A 14 -22.73 15.00 -37.08
CA ILE A 14 -22.00 13.84 -36.63
C ILE A 14 -20.99 13.47 -37.72
N ILE A 15 -19.71 13.44 -37.37
CA ILE A 15 -18.63 13.00 -38.27
C ILE A 15 -18.13 11.66 -37.78
N ASN A 16 -18.32 10.63 -38.58
CA ASN A 16 -17.77 9.30 -38.31
C ASN A 16 -16.54 9.07 -39.19
N ILE A 17 -15.39 8.94 -38.56
CA ILE A 17 -14.11 8.74 -39.24
C ILE A 17 -13.71 7.27 -39.08
N ASN A 18 -13.85 6.49 -40.13
CA ASN A 18 -13.23 5.16 -40.24
C ASN A 18 -11.98 5.28 -41.11
N GLU A 19 -11.05 4.35 -40.94
CA GLU A 19 -9.72 4.38 -41.58
C GLU A 19 -9.73 4.72 -43.10
N ASN A 20 -10.82 4.44 -43.82
CA ASN A 20 -10.94 4.72 -45.26
C ASN A 20 -12.14 5.56 -45.69
N ASN A 21 -13.06 5.92 -44.78
CA ASN A 21 -14.27 6.65 -45.12
C ASN A 21 -14.63 7.69 -44.06
N ILE A 22 -14.96 8.90 -44.50
CA ILE A 22 -15.49 9.96 -43.64
C ILE A 22 -16.96 10.11 -43.99
N ALA A 23 -17.85 9.76 -43.08
CA ALA A 23 -19.28 9.97 -43.19
C ALA A 23 -19.70 11.14 -42.31
N ALA A 24 -20.37 12.14 -42.87
CA ALA A 24 -20.90 13.27 -42.16
C ALA A 24 -22.44 13.27 -42.27
N ILE A 25 -23.10 13.27 -41.13
CA ILE A 25 -24.59 13.26 -41.01
C ILE A 25 -25.03 14.54 -40.31
N ASP A 26 -25.82 15.35 -40.98
CA ASP A 26 -26.41 16.55 -40.40
C ASP A 26 -27.74 16.17 -39.72
N PHE A 27 -27.94 16.63 -38.48
CA PHE A 27 -29.16 16.37 -37.73
C PHE A 27 -29.79 17.67 -37.18
N LYS A 28 -31.12 17.74 -37.16
CA LYS A 28 -31.89 18.85 -36.55
C LYS A 28 -32.00 18.66 -35.03
N SER A 29 -32.28 17.46 -34.59
CA SER A 29 -32.34 17.09 -33.18
C SER A 29 -32.00 15.61 -33.02
N THR A 30 -31.20 15.29 -32.01
CA THR A 30 -30.90 13.90 -31.64
C THR A 30 -30.74 13.80 -30.12
N VAL A 31 -31.12 12.64 -29.58
CA VAL A 31 -30.99 12.34 -28.16
C VAL A 31 -29.79 11.42 -28.01
N PHE A 32 -28.80 11.88 -27.28
CA PHE A 32 -27.58 11.12 -26.99
C PHE A 32 -27.70 10.48 -25.61
N ASP A 33 -27.73 9.15 -25.57
CA ASP A 33 -27.80 8.40 -24.33
C ASP A 33 -26.41 8.33 -23.68
N LEU A 34 -26.23 9.06 -22.58
CA LEU A 34 -24.98 9.08 -21.82
C LEU A 34 -24.72 7.81 -21.00
N ARG A 35 -25.71 6.90 -20.87
CA ARG A 35 -25.54 5.68 -20.08
C ARG A 35 -24.42 4.76 -20.59
N LYS A 36 -24.17 4.78 -21.89
CA LYS A 36 -23.05 4.00 -22.51
C LYS A 36 -21.67 4.59 -22.18
N TYR A 37 -21.60 5.87 -21.82
CA TYR A 37 -20.35 6.61 -21.57
C TYR A 37 -20.19 6.96 -20.10
N LEU A 38 -21.20 6.71 -19.27
CA LEU A 38 -21.01 6.73 -17.83
C LEU A 38 -20.03 5.61 -17.51
N THR A 39 -18.83 5.99 -17.19
CA THR A 39 -17.93 5.09 -16.45
C THR A 39 -18.76 4.52 -15.31
N LYS A 40 -18.92 3.20 -15.26
CA LYS A 40 -19.47 2.54 -14.08
C LYS A 40 -18.79 3.20 -12.90
N SER A 41 -19.54 4.01 -12.13
CA SER A 41 -18.98 4.53 -10.88
C SER A 41 -18.42 3.30 -10.19
N ILE A 42 -17.13 3.33 -9.88
CA ILE A 42 -16.47 2.21 -9.23
C ILE A 42 -17.15 2.10 -7.88
N ILE A 43 -18.23 1.31 -7.82
CA ILE A 43 -19.00 1.06 -6.59
C ILE A 43 -18.11 0.24 -5.65
N ASP A 44 -17.19 -0.52 -6.21
CA ASP A 44 -16.21 -1.31 -5.48
C ASP A 44 -14.96 -0.47 -5.21
N PHE A 45 -14.89 0.09 -4.02
CA PHE A 45 -13.67 0.75 -3.55
C PHE A 45 -12.50 -0.24 -3.60
N LYS A 46 -11.39 0.17 -4.22
CA LYS A 46 -10.15 -0.60 -4.18
C LYS A 46 -9.77 -0.83 -2.71
N ILE A 47 -9.17 -1.98 -2.41
CA ILE A 47 -8.74 -2.35 -1.04
C ILE A 47 -7.90 -1.23 -0.41
N GLN A 48 -7.13 -0.50 -1.22
CA GLN A 48 -6.30 0.64 -0.79
C GLN A 48 -7.11 1.85 -0.29
N GLU A 49 -8.35 2.02 -0.73
CA GLU A 49 -9.23 3.13 -0.35
C GLU A 49 -10.08 2.79 0.88
N LYS A 50 -10.14 1.51 1.25
CA LYS A 50 -10.89 1.05 2.44
C LYS A 50 -10.18 1.51 3.72
N ASN A 51 -10.99 1.88 4.71
CA ASN A 51 -10.49 2.27 6.04
C ASN A 51 -9.76 1.09 6.70
N THR A 52 -8.65 1.37 7.40
CA THR A 52 -7.82 0.37 8.08
C THR A 52 -8.62 -0.50 9.04
N TYR A 53 -9.60 0.09 9.76
CA TYR A 53 -10.48 -0.65 10.65
C TYR A 53 -11.26 -1.76 9.93
N LYS A 54 -11.86 -1.43 8.77
CA LYS A 54 -12.58 -2.43 7.95
C LYS A 54 -11.68 -3.53 7.42
N LEU A 55 -10.42 -3.19 7.10
CA LEU A 55 -9.44 -4.19 6.65
C LEU A 55 -9.06 -5.15 7.77
N VAL A 56 -8.85 -4.63 8.99
CA VAL A 56 -8.56 -5.45 10.17
C VAL A 56 -9.75 -6.35 10.53
N GLU A 57 -10.95 -5.80 10.52
CA GLU A 57 -12.19 -6.55 10.76
C GLU A 57 -12.36 -7.69 9.75
N CYS A 58 -12.13 -7.42 8.47
CA CYS A 58 -12.16 -8.42 7.41
C CYS A 58 -11.13 -9.54 7.67
N TYR A 59 -9.90 -9.17 8.02
CA TYR A 59 -8.82 -10.13 8.33
C TYR A 59 -9.15 -11.01 9.54
N ILE A 60 -9.67 -10.41 10.62
CA ILE A 60 -10.05 -11.12 11.85
C ILE A 60 -11.21 -12.08 11.58
N ASN A 61 -12.25 -11.62 10.90
CA ASN A 61 -13.43 -12.44 10.59
C ASN A 61 -13.07 -13.65 9.72
N PHE A 62 -12.15 -13.45 8.76
CA PHE A 62 -11.69 -14.54 7.92
C PHE A 62 -10.88 -15.59 8.68
N HIS A 63 -9.95 -15.18 9.54
CA HIS A 63 -9.03 -16.10 10.22
C HIS A 63 -9.56 -16.69 11.52
N LEU A 64 -10.31 -15.90 12.32
CA LEU A 64 -10.77 -16.34 13.64
C LEU A 64 -12.17 -16.91 13.63
N LEU A 65 -13.09 -16.33 12.86
CA LEU A 65 -14.50 -16.67 12.95
C LEU A 65 -14.97 -17.69 11.91
N LYS A 66 -14.22 -17.89 10.80
CA LYS A 66 -14.61 -18.79 9.67
C LYS A 66 -16.09 -18.64 9.27
N LYS A 67 -16.70 -17.49 9.55
CA LYS A 67 -18.15 -17.29 9.44
C LYS A 67 -18.46 -16.85 8.01
N SER A 68 -18.86 -17.79 7.18
CA SER A 68 -19.25 -17.65 5.77
C SER A 68 -20.32 -16.56 5.50
N SER A 69 -21.11 -16.17 6.51
CA SER A 69 -22.24 -15.27 6.34
C SER A 69 -21.88 -13.78 6.22
N TYR A 70 -20.67 -13.37 6.59
CA TYR A 70 -20.23 -11.96 6.58
C TYR A 70 -19.55 -11.51 5.29
N TYR A 71 -19.27 -12.47 4.38
CA TYR A 71 -18.54 -12.18 3.13
C TYR A 71 -19.25 -11.19 2.21
N HIS A 72 -20.59 -11.19 2.22
CA HIS A 72 -21.39 -10.33 1.33
C HIS A 72 -21.42 -8.86 1.72
N ILE A 73 -21.19 -8.53 3.00
CA ILE A 73 -21.31 -7.14 3.50
C ILE A 73 -20.01 -6.35 3.32
N LEU A 74 -18.85 -7.01 3.29
CA LEU A 74 -17.54 -6.35 3.29
C LEU A 74 -16.71 -6.56 2.01
N ASP A 75 -17.22 -7.19 0.97
CA ASP A 75 -16.45 -7.58 -0.24
C ASP A 75 -15.14 -8.31 0.10
N CYS A 76 -15.11 -9.05 1.21
CA CYS A 76 -13.98 -9.86 1.64
C CYS A 76 -13.98 -11.18 0.86
N ASN A 77 -13.34 -11.18 -0.29
CA ASN A 77 -13.23 -12.38 -1.11
C ASN A 77 -11.89 -13.09 -0.83
N GLU A 78 -11.88 -14.41 -0.91
CA GLU A 78 -10.68 -15.23 -0.68
C GLU A 78 -9.53 -14.85 -1.64
N SER A 79 -9.87 -14.47 -2.87
CA SER A 79 -8.92 -13.98 -3.87
C SER A 79 -8.26 -12.64 -3.49
N SER A 80 -8.90 -11.83 -2.64
CA SER A 80 -8.39 -10.53 -2.23
C SER A 80 -7.56 -10.56 -0.95
N LEU A 81 -7.49 -11.71 -0.24
CA LEU A 81 -6.78 -11.85 1.03
C LEU A 81 -5.30 -11.50 0.94
N ASN A 82 -4.63 -11.92 -0.11
CA ASN A 82 -3.21 -11.64 -0.29
C ASN A 82 -2.95 -10.13 -0.41
N ILE A 83 -3.81 -9.43 -1.14
CA ILE A 83 -3.71 -7.97 -1.31
C ILE A 83 -4.05 -7.26 0.02
N LEU A 84 -5.04 -7.78 0.75
CA LEU A 84 -5.44 -7.27 2.06
C LEU A 84 -4.32 -7.42 3.10
N GLN A 85 -3.65 -8.59 3.15
CA GLN A 85 -2.49 -8.80 4.03
C GLN A 85 -1.35 -7.82 3.71
N GLN A 86 -1.05 -7.65 2.43
CA GLN A 86 -0.02 -6.71 1.99
C GLN A 86 -0.37 -5.26 2.37
N GLU A 87 -1.62 -4.87 2.22
CA GLU A 87 -2.06 -3.52 2.56
C GLU A 87 -2.06 -3.27 4.07
N LEU A 88 -2.49 -4.25 4.88
CA LEU A 88 -2.38 -4.19 6.35
C LEU A 88 -0.92 -4.08 6.80
N TYR A 89 -0.03 -4.87 6.18
CA TYR A 89 1.40 -4.79 6.45
C TYR A 89 1.96 -3.40 6.18
N LYS A 90 1.63 -2.81 5.04
CA LYS A 90 2.06 -1.45 4.68
C LYS A 90 1.62 -0.40 5.69
N ARG A 91 0.39 -0.52 6.19
CA ARG A 91 -0.18 0.50 7.09
C ARG A 91 0.26 0.36 8.53
N ILE A 92 0.42 -0.87 9.03
CA ILE A 92 0.66 -1.13 10.46
C ILE A 92 2.14 -1.42 10.71
N ILE A 93 2.76 -2.26 9.89
CA ILE A 93 4.09 -2.80 10.17
C ILE A 93 5.20 -1.97 9.52
N LYS A 94 4.99 -1.50 8.30
CA LYS A 94 5.99 -0.69 7.60
C LYS A 94 6.45 0.55 8.40
N PRO A 95 5.59 1.28 9.13
CA PRO A 95 6.03 2.39 9.99
C PRO A 95 7.06 2.02 11.06
N LEU A 96 7.10 0.76 11.53
CA LEU A 96 8.10 0.31 12.52
C LEU A 96 9.54 0.38 11.97
N TYR A 97 9.71 0.21 10.66
CA TYR A 97 11.04 0.37 10.04
C TYR A 97 11.54 1.81 10.10
N TYR A 98 10.65 2.81 10.08
CA TYR A 98 11.05 4.21 10.25
C TYR A 98 11.58 4.47 11.66
N ILE A 99 11.02 3.81 12.69
CA ILE A 99 11.55 3.86 14.06
C ILE A 99 12.96 3.27 14.09
N SER A 100 13.17 2.12 13.43
CA SER A 100 14.48 1.49 13.31
C SER A 100 15.50 2.40 12.61
N LEU A 101 15.09 3.12 11.56
CA LEU A 101 15.95 4.11 10.89
C LEU A 101 16.29 5.28 11.80
N ALA A 102 15.34 5.78 12.60
CA ALA A 102 15.60 6.83 13.57
C ALA A 102 16.66 6.40 14.60
N VAL A 103 16.61 5.15 15.08
CA VAL A 103 17.63 4.59 15.96
C VAL A 103 18.99 4.54 15.26
N CYS A 104 19.07 4.19 13.97
CA CYS A 104 20.31 4.25 13.20
C CYS A 104 20.92 5.65 13.16
N VAL A 105 20.09 6.69 13.02
CA VAL A 105 20.57 8.08 13.06
C VAL A 105 21.12 8.44 14.46
N CYS A 106 20.50 7.95 15.53
CA CYS A 106 21.02 8.14 16.89
C CYS A 106 22.42 7.54 17.05
N PHE A 107 22.73 6.41 16.41
CA PHE A 107 24.08 5.88 16.42
C PHE A 107 25.12 6.82 15.79
N LEU A 108 24.77 7.58 14.77
CA LEU A 108 25.65 8.59 14.18
C LEU A 108 25.96 9.73 15.15
N LEU A 109 24.97 10.16 15.94
CA LEU A 109 25.14 11.24 16.91
C LEU A 109 26.04 10.83 18.09
N LEU A 110 26.03 9.55 18.47
CA LEU A 110 26.85 9.02 19.54
C LEU A 110 28.33 8.80 19.14
N LEU A 111 28.68 8.93 17.88
CA LEU A 111 30.03 8.77 17.37
C LEU A 111 30.82 10.08 17.56
N SER A 112 31.84 10.01 18.42
CA SER A 112 32.83 11.11 18.56
C SER A 112 33.64 11.27 17.26
N LYS A 113 33.83 12.54 16.84
CA LYS A 113 34.61 12.90 15.66
C LYS A 113 36.12 12.59 15.81
N GLU A 114 36.59 12.39 17.04
CA GLU A 114 37.99 12.17 17.36
C GLU A 114 38.48 10.72 17.10
N ASN A 115 37.54 9.81 16.80
CA ASN A 115 37.89 8.41 16.55
C ASN A 115 38.51 8.24 15.16
N ILE A 116 39.69 7.62 15.08
CA ILE A 116 40.45 7.34 13.85
C ILE A 116 39.60 6.63 12.81
N ASN A 117 38.68 5.77 13.23
CA ASN A 117 37.78 4.98 12.37
C ASN A 117 36.42 5.65 12.08
N HIS A 118 36.27 6.94 12.36
CA HIS A 118 34.99 7.66 12.21
C HIS A 118 34.40 7.52 10.79
N LYS A 119 35.21 7.59 9.75
CA LYS A 119 34.76 7.44 8.35
C LYS A 119 34.16 6.05 8.10
N PHE A 120 34.84 5.00 8.58
CA PHE A 120 34.39 3.61 8.41
C PHE A 120 33.05 3.37 9.13
N TYR A 121 32.92 3.84 10.37
CA TYR A 121 31.66 3.71 11.12
C TYR A 121 30.51 4.46 10.48
N ARG A 122 30.74 5.67 9.98
CA ARG A 122 29.73 6.45 9.27
C ARG A 122 29.20 5.72 8.03
N THR A 123 30.11 5.16 7.24
CA THR A 123 29.75 4.37 6.04
C THR A 123 29.00 3.10 6.42
N SER A 124 29.45 2.40 7.48
CA SER A 124 28.79 1.17 7.96
C SER A 124 27.35 1.46 8.43
N ILE A 125 27.11 2.53 9.18
CA ILE A 125 25.76 2.90 9.63
C ILE A 125 24.87 3.28 8.44
N PHE A 126 25.42 3.97 7.44
CA PHE A 126 24.69 4.29 6.21
C PHE A 126 24.29 3.02 5.45
N LEU A 127 25.22 2.06 5.28
CA LEU A 127 24.93 0.77 4.65
C LEU A 127 23.88 -0.02 5.44
N LEU A 128 23.93 0.04 6.77
CA LEU A 128 22.93 -0.60 7.63
C LEU A 128 21.54 0.04 7.44
N GLY A 129 21.45 1.35 7.39
CA GLY A 129 20.18 2.06 7.12
C GLY A 129 19.60 1.72 5.75
N THR A 130 20.44 1.69 4.70
CA THR A 130 19.99 1.30 3.35
C THR A 130 19.55 -0.16 3.30
N SER A 131 20.23 -1.07 4.01
CA SER A 131 19.82 -2.48 4.08
C SER A 131 18.46 -2.63 4.75
N ILE A 132 18.16 -1.89 5.82
CA ILE A 132 16.83 -1.89 6.48
C ILE A 132 15.73 -1.46 5.50
N LEU A 133 15.96 -0.44 4.67
CA LEU A 133 15.00 -0.02 3.66
C LEU A 133 14.73 -1.12 2.63
N ILE A 134 15.78 -1.77 2.13
CA ILE A 134 15.66 -2.89 1.18
C ILE A 134 14.87 -4.04 1.81
N PHE A 135 15.18 -4.41 3.05
CA PHE A 135 14.44 -5.44 3.78
C PHE A 135 12.97 -5.07 4.00
N SER A 136 12.66 -3.81 4.27
CA SER A 136 11.29 -3.32 4.39
C SER A 136 10.47 -3.53 3.11
N GLU A 137 11.04 -3.25 1.94
CA GLU A 137 10.36 -3.46 0.66
C GLU A 137 10.21 -4.95 0.33
N LEU A 138 11.25 -5.74 0.58
CA LEU A 138 11.19 -7.20 0.40
C LEU A 138 10.12 -7.83 1.30
N ALA A 139 10.09 -7.46 2.58
CA ALA A 139 9.10 -7.95 3.54
C ALA A 139 7.66 -7.56 3.11
N THR A 140 7.48 -6.36 2.60
CA THR A 140 6.19 -5.90 2.06
C THR A 140 5.75 -6.76 0.87
N SER A 141 6.66 -7.06 -0.05
CA SER A 141 6.37 -7.92 -1.21
C SER A 141 6.07 -9.37 -0.81
N LEU A 142 6.79 -9.90 0.17
CA LEU A 142 6.60 -11.27 0.66
C LEU A 142 5.32 -11.43 1.48
N SER A 143 4.90 -10.40 2.22
CA SER A 143 3.71 -10.46 3.08
C SER A 143 2.42 -10.78 2.34
N GLY A 144 2.35 -10.47 1.04
CA GLY A 144 1.20 -10.77 0.18
C GLY A 144 1.20 -12.16 -0.46
N LYS A 145 2.25 -12.99 -0.26
CA LYS A 145 2.32 -14.30 -0.94
C LYS A 145 1.59 -15.41 -0.18
N ASN A 146 1.91 -15.56 1.10
CA ASN A 146 1.34 -16.62 1.95
C ASN A 146 1.23 -16.15 3.41
N LEU A 147 0.31 -16.75 4.17
CA LEU A 147 0.13 -16.49 5.60
C LEU A 147 1.40 -16.70 6.42
N THR A 148 2.20 -17.72 6.09
CA THR A 148 3.46 -18.02 6.78
C THR A 148 4.48 -16.89 6.60
N TYR A 149 4.60 -16.38 5.39
CA TYR A 149 5.48 -15.22 5.11
C TYR A 149 4.97 -13.95 5.76
N PHE A 150 3.64 -13.77 5.86
CA PHE A 150 3.05 -12.64 6.58
C PHE A 150 3.44 -12.66 8.07
N LYS A 151 3.32 -13.80 8.75
CA LYS A 151 3.74 -13.95 10.16
C LYS A 151 5.23 -13.73 10.35
N LEU A 152 6.05 -14.27 9.45
CA LEU A 152 7.51 -14.11 9.49
C LEU A 152 7.90 -12.64 9.28
N SER A 153 7.29 -11.96 8.31
CA SER A 153 7.55 -10.55 8.02
C SER A 153 7.15 -9.62 9.16
N LEU A 154 6.14 -10.00 9.97
CA LEU A 154 5.71 -9.25 11.13
C LEU A 154 6.75 -9.26 12.26
N MET A 155 7.43 -10.40 12.46
CA MET A 155 8.47 -10.53 13.49
C MET A 155 9.76 -9.79 13.13
N LEU A 156 10.04 -9.60 11.85
CA LEU A 156 11.31 -9.07 11.35
C LEU A 156 11.64 -7.65 11.87
N PRO A 157 10.75 -6.65 11.80
CA PRO A 157 11.05 -5.31 12.31
C PRO A 157 11.25 -5.27 13.82
N LEU A 158 10.52 -6.11 14.58
CA LEU A 158 10.69 -6.20 16.02
C LEU A 158 12.07 -6.74 16.39
N PHE A 159 12.54 -7.75 15.66
CA PHE A 159 13.89 -8.32 15.83
C PHE A 159 14.98 -7.27 15.53
N ILE A 160 14.84 -6.53 14.45
CA ILE A 160 15.80 -5.47 14.07
C ILE A 160 15.87 -4.40 15.17
N ILE A 161 14.72 -3.91 15.65
CA ILE A 161 14.66 -2.89 16.72
C ILE A 161 15.30 -3.41 18.00
N LEU A 162 15.02 -4.67 18.38
CA LEU A 162 15.59 -5.30 19.57
C LEU A 162 17.12 -5.41 19.49
N ILE A 163 17.66 -5.86 18.36
CA ILE A 163 19.11 -5.94 18.13
C ILE A 163 19.74 -4.54 18.23
N GLN A 164 19.13 -3.54 17.60
CA GLN A 164 19.60 -2.15 17.65
C GLN A 164 19.59 -1.61 19.08
N TYR A 165 18.52 -1.89 19.83
CA TYR A 165 18.41 -1.47 21.23
C TYR A 165 19.52 -2.09 22.11
N VAL A 166 19.76 -3.40 21.98
CA VAL A 166 20.83 -4.08 22.73
C VAL A 166 22.20 -3.49 22.39
N PHE A 167 22.46 -3.20 21.10
CA PHE A 167 23.70 -2.54 20.68
C PHE A 167 23.87 -1.15 21.27
N LEU A 168 22.80 -0.36 21.26
CA LEU A 168 22.78 0.99 21.82
C LEU A 168 23.01 0.96 23.33
N TYR A 169 22.35 0.05 24.04
CA TYR A 169 22.52 -0.13 25.48
C TYR A 169 23.97 -0.49 25.85
N LYS A 170 24.56 -1.50 25.17
CA LYS A 170 25.96 -1.87 25.39
C LYS A 170 26.92 -0.70 25.16
N LYS A 171 26.68 0.09 24.12
CA LYS A 171 27.55 1.23 23.80
C LYS A 171 27.47 2.34 24.85
N LEU A 172 26.29 2.61 25.38
CA LEU A 172 26.08 3.61 26.43
C LEU A 172 26.73 3.17 27.75
N THR A 173 26.59 1.91 28.14
CA THR A 173 27.19 1.38 29.38
C THR A 173 28.72 1.28 29.32
N HIS A 174 29.31 1.13 28.12
CA HIS A 174 30.78 1.09 27.95
C HIS A 174 31.41 2.47 27.80
N SER A 175 30.59 3.51 27.65
CA SER A 175 31.03 4.92 27.52
C SER A 175 31.03 5.69 28.85
N GLN A 176 30.56 5.04 29.94
CA GLN A 176 30.74 5.54 31.32
C GLN A 176 31.98 4.90 31.93
#